data_8c9a5693defaa63c02a9af84f79ef5ac
#
_entry.id   8c9a5693defaa63c02a9af84f79ef5ac
#
_cell.length_a   1.000
_cell.length_b   1.000
_cell.length_c   1.000
_cell.angle_alpha   90.00
_cell.angle_beta   90.00
_cell.angle_gamma   90.00
#
_symmetry.space_group_name_H-M   'P 1'
#
loop_
_entity.id
_entity.type
_entity.pdbx_description
1 polymer ?
#
loop_
_entity_poly.entity_id
_entity_poly.type
_entity_poly.pdbx_seq_one_letter_code
_entity_poly.pdbx_strand_id
1 'polypeptide(L)'
;MNKNDITQIINRKSAYTPIFSADERFTYINLSKFEREEDVKTMLSSIYEVLHDWDGAPTLQDIKDRFDVGTEVILQYYNNQIVGWWWYCPFYANDYLNKEYELPEGGVYCGNTYIIKDIAPRFTGARLYSYSIGYVLTKYDAMYSYMDNWNVSPIKLCRKCGGVTENWMR
;
A
#
# COMPACT_ATOMS: atom_id res chain seq x y z
N MET A 1 23.83 7.32 -9.52
CA MET A 1 22.65 6.50 -9.17
C MET A 1 21.82 6.33 -10.44
N ASN A 2 21.71 5.12 -10.91
CA ASN A 2 20.90 4.83 -12.10
C ASN A 2 19.43 5.09 -11.77
N LYS A 3 18.70 5.79 -12.64
CA LYS A 3 17.26 6.09 -12.39
C LYS A 3 16.37 4.84 -12.30
N ASN A 4 16.93 3.68 -12.64
CA ASN A 4 16.22 2.40 -12.68
C ASN A 4 16.52 1.47 -11.48
N ASP A 5 17.26 1.95 -10.48
CA ASP A 5 17.55 1.13 -9.32
C ASP A 5 16.33 1.05 -8.40
N ILE A 6 16.03 -0.15 -7.97
CA ILE A 6 14.93 -0.44 -7.05
C ILE A 6 15.50 -0.62 -5.65
N THR A 7 14.85 -0.01 -4.68
CA THR A 7 15.10 -0.23 -3.26
C THR A 7 14.12 -1.26 -2.73
N GLN A 8 14.63 -2.34 -2.16
CA GLN A 8 13.85 -3.25 -1.35
C GLN A 8 13.89 -2.79 0.10
N ILE A 9 12.73 -2.74 0.75
CA ILE A 9 12.62 -2.47 2.18
C ILE A 9 11.90 -3.63 2.84
N ILE A 10 12.47 -4.12 3.94
CA ILE A 10 11.89 -5.19 4.74
C ILE A 10 11.51 -4.62 6.09
N ASN A 11 10.23 -4.63 6.39
CA ASN A 11 9.70 -4.32 7.72
C ASN A 11 9.40 -5.63 8.44
N ARG A 12 10.02 -5.84 9.61
CA ARG A 12 9.81 -7.04 10.42
C ARG A 12 8.97 -6.75 11.64
N LYS A 13 8.14 -7.70 12.02
CA LYS A 13 7.28 -7.64 13.20
C LYS A 13 8.05 -7.25 14.48
N SER A 14 9.25 -7.80 14.65
CA SER A 14 10.11 -7.56 15.83
C SER A 14 10.67 -6.13 15.91
N ALA A 15 10.70 -5.40 14.81
CA ALA A 15 11.27 -4.05 14.71
C ALA A 15 10.24 -2.96 14.38
N TYR A 16 8.95 -3.32 14.30
CA TYR A 16 7.92 -2.35 13.97
C TYR A 16 7.80 -1.24 15.02
N THR A 17 7.76 -0.01 14.52
CA THR A 17 7.55 1.20 15.32
C THR A 17 6.46 2.05 14.68
N PRO A 18 5.34 2.35 15.38
CA PRO A 18 4.33 3.27 14.86
C PRO A 18 4.87 4.69 14.80
N ILE A 19 4.52 5.42 13.73
CA ILE A 19 4.94 6.82 13.55
C ILE A 19 3.97 7.79 14.22
N PHE A 20 2.70 7.43 14.28
CA PHE A 20 1.63 8.28 14.81
C PHE A 20 0.80 7.54 15.86
N SER A 21 0.33 8.30 16.86
CA SER A 21 -0.73 7.86 17.75
C SER A 21 -2.07 7.78 17.02
N ALA A 22 -3.03 7.06 17.60
CA ALA A 22 -4.40 7.00 17.09
C ALA A 22 -5.02 8.40 16.97
N ASP A 23 -5.78 8.61 15.90
CA ASP A 23 -6.56 9.82 15.65
C ASP A 23 -7.97 9.37 15.21
N GLU A 24 -8.98 9.70 15.99
CA GLU A 24 -10.35 9.24 15.79
C GLU A 24 -10.99 9.70 14.48
N ARG A 25 -10.44 10.75 13.86
CA ARG A 25 -10.89 11.23 12.55
C ARG A 25 -10.51 10.29 11.41
N PHE A 26 -9.50 9.45 11.62
CA PHE A 26 -9.07 8.44 10.68
C PHE A 26 -9.61 7.08 11.07
N THR A 27 -10.25 6.41 10.12
CA THR A 27 -10.71 5.02 10.25
C THR A 27 -10.19 4.20 9.10
N TYR A 28 -10.08 2.88 9.31
CA TYR A 28 -9.50 1.96 8.35
C TYR A 28 -10.41 0.75 8.18
N ILE A 29 -10.59 0.33 6.92
CA ILE A 29 -11.38 -0.87 6.58
C ILE A 29 -10.49 -1.77 5.73
N ASN A 30 -10.44 -3.05 6.11
CA ASN A 30 -9.76 -4.06 5.32
C ASN A 30 -10.78 -4.83 4.49
N LEU A 31 -10.54 -4.91 3.18
CA LEU A 31 -11.32 -5.70 2.24
C LEU A 31 -10.46 -6.83 1.69
N SER A 32 -10.92 -8.07 1.90
CA SER A 32 -10.33 -9.31 1.37
C SER A 32 -11.06 -9.87 0.15
N LYS A 33 -12.23 -9.34 -0.14
CA LYS A 33 -13.08 -9.74 -1.29
C LYS A 33 -13.94 -8.56 -1.74
N PHE A 34 -14.54 -8.73 -2.90
CA PHE A 34 -15.46 -7.76 -3.49
C PHE A 34 -16.85 -7.76 -2.81
N GLU A 35 -16.88 -7.71 -1.47
CA GLU A 35 -18.14 -7.73 -0.71
C GLU A 35 -18.77 -6.34 -0.53
N ARG A 36 -17.95 -5.29 -0.63
CA ARG A 36 -18.36 -3.90 -0.45
C ARG A 36 -18.21 -3.12 -1.75
N GLU A 37 -19.08 -3.44 -2.70
CA GLU A 37 -19.04 -2.85 -4.05
C GLU A 37 -19.07 -1.32 -4.03
N GLU A 38 -19.81 -0.71 -3.10
CA GLU A 38 -19.91 0.74 -2.99
C GLU A 38 -18.57 1.40 -2.58
N ASP A 39 -17.80 0.78 -1.70
CA ASP A 39 -16.46 1.30 -1.33
C ASP A 39 -15.49 1.21 -2.50
N VAL A 40 -15.55 0.12 -3.25
CA VAL A 40 -14.73 -0.05 -4.46
C VAL A 40 -15.13 0.93 -5.55
N LYS A 41 -16.43 1.15 -5.75
CA LYS A 41 -16.93 2.17 -6.69
C LYS A 41 -16.50 3.57 -6.26
N THR A 42 -16.56 3.89 -4.96
CA THR A 42 -16.10 5.18 -4.43
C THR A 42 -14.60 5.35 -4.64
N MET A 43 -13.80 4.32 -4.40
CA MET A 43 -12.37 4.31 -4.68
C MET A 43 -12.09 4.58 -6.15
N LEU A 44 -12.77 3.87 -7.07
CA LEU A 44 -12.62 4.06 -8.51
C LEU A 44 -13.05 5.45 -8.97
N SER A 45 -14.20 5.95 -8.49
CA SER A 45 -14.67 7.29 -8.83
C SER A 45 -13.66 8.35 -8.39
N SER A 46 -13.08 8.20 -7.22
CA SER A 46 -12.03 9.10 -6.71
C SER A 46 -10.76 9.06 -7.57
N ILE A 47 -10.37 7.88 -8.08
CA ILE A 47 -9.27 7.75 -9.04
C ILE A 47 -9.59 8.52 -10.33
N TYR A 48 -10.78 8.31 -10.90
CA TYR A 48 -11.16 8.94 -12.16
C TYR A 48 -11.33 10.46 -12.03
N GLU A 49 -11.83 10.96 -10.92
CA GLU A 49 -11.95 12.41 -10.68
C GLU A 49 -10.60 13.12 -10.60
N VAL A 50 -9.60 12.45 -10.03
CA VAL A 50 -8.26 13.05 -9.78
C VAL A 50 -7.30 12.80 -10.94
N LEU A 51 -7.49 11.74 -11.72
CA LEU A 51 -6.54 11.24 -12.71
C LEU A 51 -7.22 11.06 -14.09
N HIS A 52 -7.99 12.04 -14.53
CA HIS A 52 -8.76 12.03 -15.80
C HIS A 52 -8.02 11.48 -17.01
N ASP A 53 -6.71 11.70 -17.08
CA ASP A 53 -5.86 11.39 -18.23
C ASP A 53 -4.80 10.31 -17.92
N TRP A 54 -4.98 9.55 -16.86
CA TRP A 54 -4.02 8.49 -16.53
C TRP A 54 -4.37 7.19 -17.26
N ASP A 55 -3.62 6.87 -18.31
CA ASP A 55 -3.76 5.64 -19.11
C ASP A 55 -3.58 4.34 -18.30
N GLY A 56 -3.05 4.42 -17.10
CA GLY A 56 -2.83 3.30 -16.19
C GLY A 56 -3.83 3.18 -15.04
N ALA A 57 -4.92 3.96 -15.04
CA ALA A 57 -5.92 3.89 -13.98
C ALA A 57 -6.57 2.50 -13.95
N PRO A 58 -6.67 1.83 -12.78
CA PRO A 58 -7.28 0.51 -12.70
C PRO A 58 -8.76 0.58 -13.04
N THR A 59 -9.23 -0.39 -13.81
CA THR A 59 -10.65 -0.60 -14.09
C THR A 59 -11.32 -1.37 -12.93
N LEU A 60 -12.66 -1.41 -12.94
CA LEU A 60 -13.40 -2.27 -12.02
C LEU A 60 -13.00 -3.75 -12.16
N GLN A 61 -12.71 -4.19 -13.39
CA GLN A 61 -12.27 -5.57 -13.63
C GLN A 61 -10.88 -5.83 -13.04
N ASP A 62 -9.95 -4.90 -13.20
CA ASP A 62 -8.61 -5.03 -12.59
C ASP A 62 -8.68 -5.19 -11.06
N ILE A 63 -9.62 -4.49 -10.42
CA ILE A 63 -9.82 -4.60 -8.96
C ILE A 63 -10.44 -5.95 -8.60
N LYS A 64 -11.42 -6.43 -9.37
CA LYS A 64 -11.99 -7.77 -9.17
C LYS A 64 -10.91 -8.85 -9.32
N ASP A 65 -10.11 -8.76 -10.36
CA ASP A 65 -9.02 -9.71 -10.63
C ASP A 65 -8.00 -9.74 -9.48
N ARG A 66 -7.70 -8.59 -8.87
CA ARG A 66 -6.85 -8.52 -7.66
C ARG A 66 -7.45 -9.28 -6.49
N PHE A 67 -8.74 -9.13 -6.22
CA PHE A 67 -9.41 -9.88 -5.15
C PHE A 67 -9.48 -11.38 -5.45
N ASP A 68 -9.70 -11.75 -6.71
CA ASP A 68 -9.79 -13.16 -7.14
C ASP A 68 -8.48 -13.91 -6.93
N VAL A 69 -7.34 -13.24 -7.04
CA VAL A 69 -6.03 -13.83 -6.73
C VAL A 69 -5.62 -13.69 -5.26
N GLY A 70 -6.50 -13.15 -4.42
CA GLY A 70 -6.27 -13.05 -2.96
C GLY A 70 -5.51 -11.82 -2.51
N THR A 71 -5.40 -10.79 -3.36
CA THR A 71 -4.89 -9.47 -2.92
C THR A 71 -5.93 -8.79 -2.04
N GLU A 72 -5.47 -8.16 -0.98
CA GLU A 72 -6.32 -7.44 -0.03
C GLU A 72 -6.01 -5.95 -0.05
N VAL A 73 -6.96 -5.11 0.38
CA VAL A 73 -6.80 -3.66 0.42
C VAL A 73 -7.20 -3.09 1.77
N ILE A 74 -6.43 -2.13 2.26
CA ILE A 74 -6.78 -1.28 3.39
C ILE A 74 -7.27 0.04 2.83
N LEU A 75 -8.52 0.40 3.12
CA LEU A 75 -9.12 1.69 2.80
C LEU A 75 -8.97 2.62 4.01
N GLN A 76 -8.48 3.82 3.78
CA GLN A 76 -8.37 4.86 4.80
C GLN A 76 -9.45 5.91 4.60
N TYR A 77 -10.17 6.20 5.67
CA TYR A 77 -11.18 7.24 5.74
C TYR A 77 -10.73 8.38 6.64
N TYR A 78 -11.09 9.58 6.28
CA TYR A 78 -11.00 10.76 7.12
C TYR A 78 -12.37 11.42 7.19
N ASN A 79 -12.92 11.57 8.39
CA ASN A 79 -14.29 12.05 8.61
C ASN A 79 -15.31 11.32 7.71
N ASN A 80 -15.23 9.99 7.64
CA ASN A 80 -16.07 9.11 6.83
C ASN A 80 -15.96 9.25 5.30
N GLN A 81 -14.93 9.93 4.81
CA GLN A 81 -14.63 10.03 3.38
C GLN A 81 -13.35 9.27 3.05
N ILE A 82 -13.36 8.47 1.96
CA ILE A 82 -12.15 7.80 1.48
C ILE A 82 -11.09 8.83 1.12
N VAL A 83 -9.88 8.69 1.68
CA VAL A 83 -8.74 9.57 1.41
C VAL A 83 -7.51 8.82 0.93
N GLY A 84 -7.50 7.49 1.03
CA GLY A 84 -6.39 6.68 0.55
C GLY A 84 -6.65 5.19 0.64
N TRP A 85 -5.77 4.41 0.01
CA TRP A 85 -5.78 2.95 0.08
C TRP A 85 -4.40 2.37 -0.11
N TRP A 86 -4.25 1.11 0.34
CA TRP A 86 -3.00 0.40 0.38
C TRP A 86 -3.21 -1.09 0.15
N TRP A 87 -2.62 -1.64 -0.94
CA TRP A 87 -2.76 -3.03 -1.31
C TRP A 87 -1.67 -3.91 -0.72
N TYR A 88 -2.01 -5.14 -0.36
CA TYR A 88 -1.03 -6.15 0.03
C TYR A 88 -1.44 -7.55 -0.45
N CYS A 89 -0.42 -8.40 -0.68
CA CYS A 89 -0.60 -9.74 -1.22
C CYS A 89 0.42 -10.71 -0.59
N PRO A 90 -0.01 -11.87 -0.03
CA PRO A 90 0.90 -12.84 0.54
C PRO A 90 1.58 -13.75 -0.47
N PHE A 91 1.28 -13.64 -1.77
CA PHE A 91 1.69 -14.63 -2.76
C PHE A 91 2.89 -14.20 -3.61
N TYR A 92 2.96 -12.94 -4.03
CA TYR A 92 3.98 -12.47 -4.97
C TYR A 92 4.11 -10.94 -5.03
N ALA A 93 5.25 -10.50 -5.56
CA ALA A 93 5.52 -9.10 -5.88
C ALA A 93 5.70 -8.96 -7.40
N ASN A 94 4.66 -8.65 -8.16
CA ASN A 94 4.75 -8.64 -9.61
C ASN A 94 4.64 -7.27 -10.28
N ASP A 95 3.93 -6.34 -9.68
CA ASP A 95 3.51 -5.10 -10.35
C ASP A 95 4.68 -4.21 -10.81
N TYR A 96 5.80 -4.24 -10.10
CA TYR A 96 6.95 -3.40 -10.38
C TYR A 96 7.97 -4.01 -11.35
N LEU A 97 8.02 -5.34 -11.40
CA LEU A 97 9.15 -6.04 -11.98
C LEU A 97 8.77 -6.85 -13.22
N ASN A 98 7.49 -6.88 -13.56
CA ASN A 98 6.92 -7.80 -14.56
C ASN A 98 7.38 -9.26 -14.34
N LYS A 99 7.60 -9.63 -13.08
CA LYS A 99 8.03 -10.97 -12.64
C LYS A 99 7.28 -11.33 -11.38
N GLU A 100 6.84 -12.56 -11.32
CA GLU A 100 6.36 -13.17 -10.08
C GLU A 100 7.57 -13.58 -9.25
N TYR A 101 7.63 -13.08 -8.00
CA TYR A 101 8.62 -13.51 -7.02
C TYR A 101 7.90 -14.24 -5.91
N GLU A 102 8.35 -15.45 -5.62
CA GLU A 102 7.94 -16.12 -4.40
C GLU A 102 8.44 -15.32 -3.19
N LEU A 103 7.52 -14.97 -2.30
CA LEU A 103 7.86 -14.36 -1.02
C LEU A 103 8.37 -15.44 -0.07
N PRO A 104 9.31 -15.10 0.83
CA PRO A 104 9.66 -15.98 1.92
C PRO A 104 8.43 -16.39 2.73
N GLU A 105 8.45 -17.59 3.31
CA GLU A 105 7.37 -18.05 4.19
C GLU A 105 7.12 -17.02 5.31
N GLY A 106 5.86 -16.74 5.59
CA GLY A 106 5.46 -15.72 6.55
C GLY A 106 5.58 -14.28 6.04
N GLY A 107 5.97 -14.07 4.79
CA GLY A 107 6.10 -12.76 4.17
C GLY A 107 4.83 -12.26 3.48
N VAL A 108 4.72 -10.94 3.36
CA VAL A 108 3.67 -10.25 2.60
C VAL A 108 4.30 -9.18 1.71
N TYR A 109 3.82 -9.05 0.49
CA TYR A 109 4.19 -7.96 -0.41
C TYR A 109 3.20 -6.81 -0.30
N CYS A 110 3.72 -5.59 -0.29
CA CYS A 110 2.92 -4.38 -0.25
C CYS A 110 3.28 -3.44 -1.38
N GLY A 111 2.26 -2.93 -2.04
CA GLY A 111 2.42 -2.00 -3.15
C GLY A 111 1.13 -1.29 -3.52
N ASN A 112 1.23 -0.40 -4.52
CA ASN A 112 0.08 0.33 -5.05
C ASN A 112 -0.70 1.13 -4.00
N THR A 113 0.02 1.99 -3.31
CA THR A 113 -0.55 2.94 -2.35
C THR A 113 -0.96 4.22 -3.06
N TYR A 114 -2.13 4.73 -2.73
CA TYR A 114 -2.62 6.00 -3.25
C TYR A 114 -3.22 6.88 -2.16
N ILE A 115 -3.01 8.20 -2.28
CA ILE A 115 -3.61 9.22 -1.42
C ILE A 115 -4.32 10.23 -2.31
N ILE A 116 -5.59 10.52 -2.02
CA ILE A 116 -6.38 11.54 -2.73
C ILE A 116 -5.99 12.90 -2.18
N LYS A 117 -4.99 13.54 -2.81
CA LYS A 117 -4.32 14.74 -2.28
C LYS A 117 -5.25 15.93 -2.08
N ASP A 118 -6.26 16.08 -2.92
CA ASP A 118 -7.15 17.25 -2.90
C ASP A 118 -8.06 17.30 -1.67
N ILE A 119 -8.34 16.16 -1.07
CA ILE A 119 -9.23 16.04 0.10
C ILE A 119 -8.54 15.51 1.34
N ALA A 120 -7.33 14.99 1.20
CA ALA A 120 -6.59 14.41 2.29
C ALA A 120 -5.92 15.50 3.15
N PRO A 121 -6.07 15.46 4.48
CA PRO A 121 -5.34 16.36 5.36
C PRO A 121 -3.84 16.02 5.36
N ARG A 122 -3.06 16.93 5.90
CA ARG A 122 -1.61 16.73 6.04
C ARG A 122 -1.29 15.44 6.81
N PHE A 123 -0.24 14.74 6.40
CA PHE A 123 0.22 13.47 6.98
C PHE A 123 -0.70 12.25 6.78
N THR A 124 -1.72 12.33 5.95
CA THR A 124 -2.61 11.19 5.63
C THR A 124 -1.82 9.99 5.15
N GLY A 125 -0.89 10.16 4.21
CA GLY A 125 -0.04 9.08 3.70
C GLY A 125 0.83 8.44 4.78
N ALA A 126 1.44 9.25 5.64
CA ALA A 126 2.25 8.74 6.73
C ALA A 126 1.42 7.94 7.75
N ARG A 127 0.20 8.37 8.03
CA ARG A 127 -0.75 7.62 8.88
C ARG A 127 -1.18 6.30 8.24
N LEU A 128 -1.47 6.32 6.92
CA LEU A 128 -1.81 5.10 6.19
C LEU A 128 -0.68 4.08 6.25
N TYR A 129 0.56 4.49 5.98
CA TYR A 129 1.74 3.61 6.08
C TYR A 129 1.92 3.05 7.49
N SER A 130 1.87 3.91 8.50
CA SER A 130 2.03 3.48 9.89
C SER A 130 0.98 2.45 10.31
N TYR A 131 -0.29 2.71 10.02
CA TYR A 131 -1.38 1.79 10.31
C TYR A 131 -1.23 0.47 9.52
N SER A 132 -1.05 0.57 8.21
CA SER A 132 -1.05 -0.59 7.31
C SER A 132 0.12 -1.53 7.58
N ILE A 133 1.32 -0.99 7.80
CA ILE A 133 2.49 -1.80 8.19
C ILE A 133 2.23 -2.50 9.52
N GLY A 134 1.74 -1.79 10.53
CA GLY A 134 1.39 -2.37 11.82
C GLY A 134 0.35 -3.47 11.70
N TYR A 135 -0.70 -3.22 10.90
CA TYR A 135 -1.77 -4.19 10.69
C TYR A 135 -1.29 -5.48 10.02
N VAL A 136 -0.54 -5.38 8.91
CA VAL A 136 -0.06 -6.59 8.22
C VAL A 136 0.94 -7.37 9.07
N LEU A 137 1.77 -6.68 9.87
CA LEU A 137 2.70 -7.34 10.78
C LEU A 137 2.03 -7.99 12.00
N THR A 138 0.73 -7.81 12.21
CA THR A 138 -0.02 -8.66 13.14
C THR A 138 -0.30 -10.07 12.58
N LYS A 139 -0.29 -10.19 11.25
CA LYS A 139 -0.61 -11.43 10.52
C LYS A 139 0.62 -12.11 9.90
N TYR A 140 1.63 -11.35 9.54
CA TYR A 140 2.82 -11.79 8.82
C TYR A 140 4.09 -11.44 9.60
N ASP A 141 5.15 -12.19 9.41
CA ASP A 141 6.43 -11.97 10.10
C ASP A 141 7.23 -10.82 9.49
N ALA A 142 7.09 -10.61 8.17
CA ALA A 142 7.78 -9.56 7.45
C ALA A 142 6.94 -9.03 6.29
N MET A 143 7.11 -7.73 6.03
CA MET A 143 6.55 -7.03 4.88
C MET A 143 7.67 -6.63 3.92
N TYR A 144 7.49 -6.95 2.66
CA TYR A 144 8.43 -6.64 1.58
C TYR A 144 7.85 -5.55 0.69
N SER A 145 8.60 -4.49 0.49
CA SER A 145 8.24 -3.37 -0.41
C SER A 145 9.36 -3.14 -1.41
N TYR A 146 9.00 -2.94 -2.67
CA TYR A 146 9.92 -2.62 -3.76
C TYR A 146 9.54 -1.26 -4.33
N MET A 147 10.47 -0.34 -4.34
CA MET A 147 10.22 1.06 -4.72
C MET A 147 11.36 1.57 -5.59
N ASP A 148 11.03 2.36 -6.60
CA ASP A 148 12.05 3.10 -7.33
C ASP A 148 12.82 4.02 -6.39
N ASN A 149 14.13 4.13 -6.56
CA ASN A 149 15.00 4.92 -5.69
C ASN A 149 14.63 6.41 -5.63
N TRP A 150 13.98 6.92 -6.68
CA TRP A 150 13.49 8.30 -6.70
C TRP A 150 12.23 8.52 -5.84
N ASN A 151 11.52 7.46 -5.48
CA ASN A 151 10.30 7.53 -4.67
C ASN A 151 10.62 7.64 -3.17
N VAL A 152 11.22 8.75 -2.80
CA VAL A 152 11.84 8.96 -1.48
C VAL A 152 10.85 8.97 -0.33
N SER A 153 9.63 9.49 -0.55
CA SER A 153 8.64 9.65 0.54
C SER A 153 8.20 8.32 1.15
N PRO A 154 7.68 7.34 0.39
CA PRO A 154 7.31 6.05 0.94
C PRO A 154 8.52 5.26 1.49
N ILE A 155 9.70 5.40 0.87
CA ILE A 155 10.94 4.78 1.38
C ILE A 155 11.20 5.28 2.82
N LYS A 156 11.14 6.59 3.05
CA LYS A 156 11.32 7.17 4.38
C LYS A 156 10.26 6.71 5.37
N LEU A 157 9.01 6.58 4.94
CA LEU A 157 7.92 6.13 5.81
C LEU A 157 8.11 4.68 6.26
N CYS A 158 8.45 3.79 5.34
CA CYS A 158 8.75 2.39 5.68
C CYS A 158 9.93 2.29 6.67
N ARG A 159 11.00 3.07 6.44
CA ARG A 159 12.16 3.11 7.36
C ARG A 159 11.80 3.63 8.75
N LYS A 160 11.00 4.68 8.83
CA LYS A 160 10.53 5.22 10.13
C LYS A 160 9.70 4.20 10.91
N CYS A 161 9.00 3.30 10.22
CA CYS A 161 8.28 2.19 10.84
C CYS A 161 9.18 1.00 11.19
N GLY A 162 10.50 1.13 11.12
CA GLY A 162 11.47 0.10 11.47
C GLY A 162 11.99 -0.72 10.28
N GLY A 163 11.69 -0.30 9.06
CA GLY A 163 12.16 -0.97 7.85
C GLY A 163 13.65 -0.84 7.59
N VAL A 164 14.26 -1.93 7.16
CA VAL A 164 15.66 -2.00 6.73
C VAL A 164 15.72 -2.03 5.21
N THR A 165 16.59 -1.20 4.65
CA THR A 165 16.82 -1.16 3.21
C THR A 165 17.81 -2.23 2.80
N GLU A 166 17.45 -3.02 1.80
CA GLU A 166 18.36 -3.86 1.05
C GLU A 166 18.42 -3.34 -0.38
N ASN A 167 19.65 -3.16 -0.90
CA ASN A 167 19.81 -2.74 -2.28
C ASN A 167 19.43 -3.88 -3.21
N TRP A 168 18.49 -3.62 -4.06
CA TRP A 168 18.06 -4.54 -5.09
C TRP A 168 18.30 -3.94 -6.47
N MET A 169 19.04 -4.65 -7.30
CA MET A 169 19.25 -4.27 -8.70
C MET A 169 18.42 -5.17 -9.60
N ARG A 170 17.81 -4.55 -10.61
CA ARG A 170 17.12 -5.30 -11.70
C ARG A 170 18.09 -6.19 -12.46
#